data_e4bc270af4db1a9c062925fee8da40e6
#
_entry.id   e4bc270af4db1a9c062925fee8da40e6
#
_cell.length_a   1.000
_cell.length_b   1.000
_cell.length_c   1.000
_cell.angle_alpha   90.00
_cell.angle_beta   90.00
_cell.angle_gamma   90.00
#
_symmetry.space_group_name_H-M   'P 1'
#
loop_
_entity.id
_entity.type
_entity.pdbx_description
1 polymer ?
#
loop_
_entity_poly.entity_id
_entity_poly.type
_entity_poly.pdbx_seq_one_letter_code
_entity_poly.pdbx_strand_id
1 'polypeptide(L)'
;MHIFSRHPFRRKRDGEVDRSLRADDDGRLLSRLPALRSRREAKFAGLLLLLVVVAFGCWLGVRAFEAKSNLEQARNSAQQVTEALLKGNTEDASHWADNAQSHAQAARIATHTLPWNIASVVPWLGSPFKTGQQISDVVLGLAADVLQPSAQVGAVISPERLLLEGGRVDVQLLRNEEPELSKISADATRLAAAAGAISDPQYFSLLRDARSELQGQTSDIAKLLENTALAARLAPSMMGADGPRTYFMGFQTNAEARGTGGLLGGFGILRFDNGTPTVDTLAANTELVGPFTPIDLGPEYATQYGFTHPTTDFRNSNQSSHFPYTAQIWKSLWAQQSGMNVDGVVAIDPVALSYVLGAVGPVTMPDGEVVTKDNVVELTESTAYSRFPTDQTARKKYLQDIANAVAKKMTGRIESPRELLDALGKAVSERRIAVWSSSPADQKLLEETPLAHLVPDDPAPYAEVVINNLGGNKLDYYLKRKIEYTADGCAGETRKSTVTVRLTNAAPDGPLPDYVASSAGLSPEIPIKVPSGTMLSSVRLLATKDAKLVTALANGQRVPGLYTGTERGHPTFEVQVAIPPGQTGELSFHLSEPTSPGAPLVPIQPLLDDVTPVVSVPECSR
;
A
#
# COMPACT_ATOMS: atom_id res chain seq x y z
N MET A 1 47.48 -17.89 4.38
CA MET A 1 48.87 -18.25 4.05
C MET A 1 49.61 -16.96 3.73
N HIS A 2 50.49 -16.61 4.66
CA HIS A 2 51.64 -15.71 4.62
C HIS A 2 51.46 -14.29 4.03
N ILE A 3 51.45 -13.23 4.87
CA ILE A 3 52.50 -12.67 5.78
C ILE A 3 53.54 -11.83 5.01
N PHE A 4 53.62 -10.56 5.36
CA PHE A 4 54.66 -9.74 5.98
C PHE A 4 54.56 -8.29 5.49
N SER A 5 54.30 -7.29 6.28
CA SER A 5 54.97 -6.80 7.51
C SER A 5 56.12 -5.82 7.26
N ARG A 6 55.92 -4.66 7.87
CA ARG A 6 56.84 -3.81 8.66
C ARG A 6 57.62 -2.66 8.01
N HIS A 7 57.25 -1.49 8.54
CA HIS A 7 58.09 -0.37 9.07
C HIS A 7 59.53 -0.69 9.52
N PRO A 8 60.32 0.27 10.01
CA PRO A 8 60.51 1.75 9.89
C PRO A 8 62.01 2.16 9.82
N PHE A 9 62.34 3.48 9.87
CA PHE A 9 63.50 4.10 10.57
C PHE A 9 63.69 5.53 10.05
N ARG A 10 63.57 6.52 10.74
CA ARG A 10 64.10 7.36 11.85
C ARG A 10 65.61 7.61 11.82
N ARG A 11 65.90 8.91 12.00
CA ARG A 11 67.04 9.65 12.58
C ARG A 11 67.85 10.49 11.58
N LYS A 12 67.82 11.80 11.84
CA LYS A 12 68.60 12.68 12.78
C LYS A 12 70.02 12.92 12.30
N ARG A 13 70.37 14.11 12.10
CA ARG A 13 71.08 15.08 12.90
C ARG A 13 72.07 15.94 12.09
N ASP A 14 71.97 17.22 12.35
CA ASP A 14 72.98 18.19 12.79
C ASP A 14 74.15 18.51 11.85
N GLY A 15 74.38 19.80 11.69
CA GLY A 15 75.65 20.40 11.26
C GLY A 15 75.54 21.85 10.87
N GLU A 16 75.67 22.64 11.86
CA GLU A 16 75.95 24.07 11.95
C GLU A 16 77.26 24.44 11.22
N VAL A 17 77.39 25.75 10.87
CA VAL A 17 78.54 26.64 10.76
C VAL A 17 78.53 27.45 9.47
N ASP A 18 78.10 28.67 9.51
CA ASP A 18 78.69 29.98 9.86
C ASP A 18 79.49 30.66 8.73
N ARG A 19 79.18 31.95 8.63
CA ARG A 19 79.99 33.08 8.09
C ARG A 19 79.91 33.51 6.65
N SER A 20 79.14 34.53 6.49
CA SER A 20 79.61 35.92 6.18
C SER A 20 80.08 36.20 4.76
N LEU A 21 79.51 37.10 4.10
CA LEU A 21 79.97 38.47 3.76
C LEU A 21 79.15 39.07 2.62
N ARG A 22 78.62 40.24 2.92
CA ARG A 22 78.48 41.46 2.09
C ARG A 22 77.77 41.36 0.74
N ALA A 23 76.63 42.00 0.68
CA ALA A 23 76.37 43.44 0.29
C ALA A 23 76.37 43.63 -1.21
N ASP A 24 75.29 43.99 -1.65
CA ASP A 24 74.83 45.23 -2.25
C ASP A 24 73.72 44.97 -3.28
N ASP A 25 72.67 45.60 -3.03
CA ASP A 25 71.97 46.63 -3.80
C ASP A 25 71.07 46.16 -4.96
N ASP A 26 69.93 46.75 -4.89
CA ASP A 26 68.80 47.02 -5.79
C ASP A 26 67.56 46.15 -5.50
N GLY A 27 66.65 46.60 -4.76
CA GLY A 27 65.97 47.83 -4.61
C GLY A 27 64.71 47.89 -5.42
N ARG A 28 63.54 47.67 -4.77
CA ARG A 28 62.27 48.24 -5.19
C ARG A 28 61.58 47.64 -6.42
N LEU A 29 60.67 46.67 -6.14
CA LEU A 29 59.39 46.59 -6.91
C LEU A 29 58.33 45.79 -6.16
N LEU A 30 57.95 46.22 -4.95
CA LEU A 30 56.68 45.80 -4.30
C LEU A 30 56.19 46.90 -3.34
N SER A 31 55.75 47.99 -3.92
CA SER A 31 54.90 48.94 -3.21
C SER A 31 54.27 49.94 -4.14
N ARG A 32 53.15 49.61 -4.74
CA ARG A 32 52.12 50.57 -5.14
C ARG A 32 50.76 49.88 -5.21
N LEU A 33 50.21 49.48 -4.07
CA LEU A 33 48.78 49.61 -3.88
C LEU A 33 48.52 51.10 -3.68
N PRO A 34 47.66 51.74 -4.48
CA PRO A 34 47.33 53.16 -4.26
C PRO A 34 46.59 53.23 -2.92
N ALA A 35 47.23 53.82 -1.92
CA ALA A 35 46.56 54.24 -0.72
C ALA A 35 45.35 55.10 -1.13
N LEU A 36 44.15 54.68 -0.70
CA LEU A 36 42.89 55.39 -0.86
C LEU A 36 43.05 56.84 -0.46
N ARG A 37 43.19 57.70 -1.44
CA ARG A 37 43.43 59.15 -1.31
C ARG A 37 42.09 59.83 -1.10
N SER A 38 41.81 60.14 0.15
CA SER A 38 40.72 60.91 0.72
C SER A 38 39.54 60.12 1.30
N ARG A 39 39.09 60.48 2.50
CA ARG A 39 37.87 59.99 3.17
C ARG A 39 36.61 60.17 2.30
N ARG A 40 36.62 61.00 1.30
CA ARG A 40 35.52 61.19 0.32
C ARG A 40 35.46 60.04 -0.71
N GLU A 41 36.58 59.58 -1.26
CA GLU A 41 36.62 58.47 -2.24
C GLU A 41 36.24 57.14 -1.57
N ALA A 42 36.65 56.94 -0.29
CA ALA A 42 36.20 55.77 0.51
C ALA A 42 34.70 55.79 0.79
N LYS A 43 34.11 56.98 1.03
CA LYS A 43 32.64 57.12 1.18
C LYS A 43 31.89 56.92 -0.15
N PHE A 44 32.43 57.41 -1.26
CA PHE A 44 31.86 57.18 -2.58
C PHE A 44 31.94 55.70 -3.01
N ALA A 45 33.07 55.04 -2.73
CA ALA A 45 33.23 53.60 -3.00
C ALA A 45 32.28 52.77 -2.11
N GLY A 46 32.11 53.14 -0.84
CA GLY A 46 31.17 52.51 0.08
C GLY A 46 29.69 52.70 -0.36
N LEU A 47 29.33 53.90 -0.80
CA LEU A 47 27.99 54.20 -1.31
C LEU A 47 27.70 53.46 -2.62
N LEU A 48 28.68 53.38 -3.54
CA LEU A 48 28.57 52.62 -4.79
C LEU A 48 28.39 51.11 -4.51
N LEU A 49 29.18 50.57 -3.57
CA LEU A 49 29.05 49.18 -3.14
C LEU A 49 27.66 48.90 -2.54
N LEU A 50 27.17 49.79 -1.66
CA LEU A 50 25.83 49.67 -1.10
C LEU A 50 24.74 49.72 -2.18
N LEU A 51 24.83 50.60 -3.15
CA LEU A 51 23.90 50.67 -4.29
C LEU A 51 23.93 49.39 -5.13
N VAL A 52 25.10 48.80 -5.38
CA VAL A 52 25.25 47.54 -6.10
C VAL A 52 24.61 46.38 -5.31
N VAL A 53 24.82 46.32 -3.99
CA VAL A 53 24.21 45.32 -3.12
C VAL A 53 22.68 45.45 -3.08
N VAL A 54 22.17 46.68 -2.97
CA VAL A 54 20.73 46.95 -2.98
C VAL A 54 20.12 46.58 -4.36
N ALA A 55 20.74 46.98 -5.46
CA ALA A 55 20.30 46.63 -6.80
C ALA A 55 20.30 45.10 -7.03
N PHE A 56 21.33 44.40 -6.55
CA PHE A 56 21.44 42.96 -6.61
C PHE A 56 20.34 42.28 -5.76
N GLY A 57 20.07 42.77 -4.54
CA GLY A 57 18.99 42.27 -3.67
C GLY A 57 17.60 42.49 -4.29
N CYS A 58 17.32 43.68 -4.84
CA CYS A 58 16.05 43.92 -5.53
C CYS A 58 15.87 43.03 -6.76
N TRP A 59 16.93 42.81 -7.53
CA TRP A 59 16.89 41.93 -8.68
C TRP A 59 16.61 40.48 -8.28
N LEU A 60 17.29 39.96 -7.24
CA LEU A 60 17.01 38.63 -6.69
C LEU A 60 15.56 38.50 -6.18
N GLY A 61 15.03 39.55 -5.54
CA GLY A 61 13.64 39.60 -5.09
C GLY A 61 12.63 39.47 -6.24
N VAL A 62 12.87 40.18 -7.36
CA VAL A 62 12.04 40.07 -8.58
C VAL A 62 12.09 38.63 -9.12
N ARG A 63 13.28 38.07 -9.26
CA ARG A 63 13.46 36.71 -9.76
C ARG A 63 12.84 35.64 -8.82
N ALA A 64 12.92 35.83 -7.52
CA ALA A 64 12.26 34.97 -6.55
C ALA A 64 10.73 35.03 -6.68
N PHE A 65 10.18 36.21 -6.87
CA PHE A 65 8.74 36.39 -7.13
C PHE A 65 8.30 35.75 -8.45
N GLU A 66 9.06 35.95 -9.54
CA GLU A 66 8.79 35.29 -10.83
C GLU A 66 8.84 33.74 -10.68
N ALA A 67 9.87 33.20 -10.01
CA ALA A 67 10.00 31.78 -9.79
C ALA A 67 8.81 31.22 -9.01
N LYS A 68 8.44 31.89 -7.90
CA LYS A 68 7.29 31.50 -7.08
C LYS A 68 6.00 31.51 -7.89
N SER A 69 5.70 32.61 -8.58
CA SER A 69 4.48 32.74 -9.38
C SER A 69 4.38 31.68 -10.47
N ASN A 70 5.49 31.37 -11.15
CA ASN A 70 5.52 30.35 -12.18
C ASN A 70 5.40 28.93 -11.61
N LEU A 71 5.99 28.63 -10.44
CA LEU A 71 5.81 27.35 -9.77
C LEU A 71 4.34 27.14 -9.34
N GLU A 72 3.68 28.17 -8.80
CA GLU A 72 2.26 28.12 -8.46
C GLU A 72 1.38 27.90 -9.70
N GLN A 73 1.68 28.55 -10.81
CA GLN A 73 0.96 28.35 -12.07
C GLN A 73 1.21 26.95 -12.66
N ALA A 74 2.44 26.44 -12.60
CA ALA A 74 2.75 25.07 -13.01
C ALA A 74 1.96 24.06 -12.19
N ARG A 75 1.89 24.25 -10.86
CA ARG A 75 1.08 23.42 -9.96
C ARG A 75 -0.41 23.46 -10.32
N ASN A 76 -0.98 24.65 -10.49
CA ASN A 76 -2.39 24.82 -10.86
C ASN A 76 -2.70 24.15 -12.19
N SER A 77 -1.81 24.31 -13.19
CA SER A 77 -1.94 23.62 -14.48
C SER A 77 -1.87 22.10 -14.34
N ALA A 78 -0.98 21.57 -13.49
CA ALA A 78 -0.90 20.15 -13.22
C ALA A 78 -2.18 19.59 -12.57
N GLN A 79 -2.82 20.36 -11.68
CA GLN A 79 -4.13 19.98 -11.12
C GLN A 79 -5.21 19.95 -12.20
N GLN A 80 -5.21 20.91 -13.14
CA GLN A 80 -6.15 20.91 -14.27
C GLN A 80 -5.93 19.71 -15.21
N VAL A 81 -4.68 19.25 -15.41
CA VAL A 81 -4.41 18.00 -16.14
C VAL A 81 -5.14 16.83 -15.47
N THR A 82 -4.97 16.69 -14.15
CA THR A 82 -5.62 15.62 -13.40
C THR A 82 -7.15 15.68 -13.53
N GLU A 83 -7.74 16.87 -13.38
CA GLU A 83 -9.18 17.05 -13.54
C GLU A 83 -9.67 16.76 -14.96
N ALA A 84 -8.92 17.17 -15.98
CA ALA A 84 -9.25 16.92 -17.38
C ALA A 84 -9.17 15.42 -17.72
N LEU A 85 -8.12 14.73 -17.26
CA LEU A 85 -8.02 13.27 -17.39
C LEU A 85 -9.15 12.55 -16.66
N LEU A 86 -9.50 13.01 -15.44
CA LEU A 86 -10.62 12.48 -14.68
C LEU A 86 -11.97 12.70 -15.39
N LYS A 87 -12.14 13.72 -16.19
CA LYS A 87 -13.34 14.00 -17.00
C LYS A 87 -13.31 13.35 -18.39
N GLY A 88 -12.23 12.65 -18.74
CA GLY A 88 -12.02 12.06 -20.06
C GLY A 88 -11.73 13.10 -21.17
N ASN A 89 -11.42 14.36 -20.78
CA ASN A 89 -11.10 15.42 -21.74
C ASN A 89 -9.60 15.46 -22.01
N THR A 90 -9.18 14.69 -22.99
CA THR A 90 -7.77 14.49 -23.32
C THR A 90 -7.12 15.70 -24.00
N GLU A 91 -7.90 16.50 -24.74
CA GLU A 91 -7.43 17.72 -25.39
C GLU A 91 -7.07 18.79 -24.34
N ASP A 92 -7.97 19.02 -23.38
CA ASP A 92 -7.71 19.92 -22.26
C ASP A 92 -6.53 19.41 -21.41
N ALA A 93 -6.43 18.11 -21.17
CA ALA A 93 -5.31 17.53 -20.42
C ALA A 93 -3.97 17.83 -21.08
N SER A 94 -3.85 17.66 -22.40
CA SER A 94 -2.64 17.99 -23.16
C SER A 94 -2.33 19.49 -23.11
N HIS A 95 -3.34 20.34 -23.29
CA HIS A 95 -3.18 21.79 -23.21
C HIS A 95 -2.68 22.24 -21.83
N TRP A 96 -3.24 21.72 -20.75
CA TRP A 96 -2.81 22.04 -19.39
C TRP A 96 -1.42 21.48 -19.07
N ALA A 97 -1.05 20.33 -19.65
CA ALA A 97 0.31 19.76 -19.50
C ALA A 97 1.36 20.67 -20.15
N ASP A 98 1.09 21.19 -21.36
CA ASP A 98 1.96 22.15 -22.05
C ASP A 98 2.10 23.46 -21.24
N ASN A 99 1.01 23.95 -20.65
CA ASN A 99 1.04 25.12 -19.78
C ASN A 99 1.88 24.87 -18.51
N ALA A 100 1.71 23.70 -17.87
CA ALA A 100 2.50 23.31 -16.70
C ALA A 100 4.00 23.28 -17.04
N GLN A 101 4.38 22.70 -18.18
CA GLN A 101 5.77 22.65 -18.65
C GLN A 101 6.32 24.07 -18.94
N SER A 102 5.53 24.92 -19.59
CA SER A 102 5.94 26.27 -19.91
C SER A 102 6.22 27.10 -18.66
N HIS A 103 5.36 27.03 -17.66
CA HIS A 103 5.54 27.70 -16.37
C HIS A 103 6.70 27.10 -15.57
N ALA A 104 6.86 25.78 -15.55
CA ALA A 104 8.00 25.12 -14.90
C ALA A 104 9.33 25.56 -15.54
N GLN A 105 9.38 25.66 -16.87
CA GLN A 105 10.55 26.17 -17.60
C GLN A 105 10.84 27.62 -17.25
N ALA A 106 9.82 28.48 -17.16
CA ALA A 106 9.99 29.89 -16.76
C ALA A 106 10.52 29.99 -15.31
N ALA A 107 10.03 29.18 -14.39
CA ALA A 107 10.53 29.11 -13.03
C ALA A 107 12.01 28.71 -12.99
N ARG A 108 12.39 27.68 -13.77
CA ARG A 108 13.78 27.24 -13.88
C ARG A 108 14.68 28.37 -14.45
N ILE A 109 14.26 29.06 -15.49
CA ILE A 109 15.00 30.19 -16.04
C ILE A 109 15.20 31.26 -14.96
N ALA A 110 14.19 31.59 -14.17
CA ALA A 110 14.28 32.59 -13.12
C ALA A 110 15.30 32.23 -12.04
N THR A 111 15.37 30.94 -11.66
CA THR A 111 16.26 30.42 -10.59
C THR A 111 17.68 30.09 -11.07
N HIS A 112 17.95 30.04 -12.38
CA HIS A 112 19.26 29.71 -12.95
C HIS A 112 19.99 30.89 -13.60
N THR A 113 19.56 32.09 -13.29
CA THR A 113 20.24 33.33 -13.74
C THR A 113 21.59 33.51 -13.07
N LEU A 114 22.52 34.22 -13.72
CA LEU A 114 23.87 34.43 -13.18
C LEU A 114 23.89 34.98 -11.74
N PRO A 115 23.12 36.03 -11.37
CA PRO A 115 23.07 36.48 -9.99
C PRO A 115 22.49 35.49 -8.99
N TRP A 116 21.50 34.67 -9.41
CA TRP A 116 20.99 33.58 -8.57
C TRP A 116 22.06 32.52 -8.31
N ASN A 117 22.82 32.11 -9.33
CA ASN A 117 23.93 31.17 -9.22
C ASN A 117 25.03 31.72 -8.29
N ILE A 118 25.34 33.01 -8.37
CA ILE A 118 26.25 33.65 -7.41
C ILE A 118 25.69 33.58 -5.99
N ALA A 119 24.42 33.92 -5.80
CA ALA A 119 23.78 33.85 -4.48
C ALA A 119 23.77 32.45 -3.90
N SER A 120 23.56 31.40 -4.69
CA SER A 120 23.47 30.00 -4.26
C SER A 120 24.79 29.44 -3.69
N VAL A 121 25.94 30.00 -4.04
CA VAL A 121 27.26 29.56 -3.56
C VAL A 121 27.80 30.39 -2.39
N VAL A 122 27.09 31.43 -1.95
CA VAL A 122 27.50 32.27 -0.82
C VAL A 122 27.36 31.45 0.48
N PRO A 123 28.44 31.28 1.28
CA PRO A 123 28.34 30.57 2.56
C PRO A 123 27.26 31.20 3.45
N TRP A 124 26.43 30.33 4.09
CA TRP A 124 25.31 30.64 5.01
C TRP A 124 24.07 31.29 4.36
N LEU A 125 24.21 32.05 3.26
CA LEU A 125 23.09 32.70 2.58
C LEU A 125 22.59 31.89 1.36
N GLY A 126 23.40 31.01 0.81
CA GLY A 126 23.14 30.33 -0.46
C GLY A 126 22.12 29.18 -0.38
N SER A 127 21.91 28.62 0.81
CA SER A 127 21.03 27.45 0.97
C SER A 127 19.63 27.63 0.35
N PRO A 128 18.85 28.72 0.60
CA PRO A 128 17.53 28.90 -0.02
C PRO A 128 17.58 29.00 -1.55
N PHE A 129 18.62 29.63 -2.09
CA PHE A 129 18.78 29.76 -3.54
C PHE A 129 19.08 28.42 -4.20
N LYS A 130 19.91 27.59 -3.56
CA LYS A 130 20.18 26.23 -4.01
C LYS A 130 18.91 25.35 -3.94
N THR A 131 18.17 25.43 -2.84
CA THR A 131 16.89 24.74 -2.69
C THR A 131 15.90 25.17 -3.77
N GLY A 132 15.77 26.48 -4.06
CA GLY A 132 14.91 27.00 -5.12
C GLY A 132 15.28 26.49 -6.51
N GLN A 133 16.57 26.35 -6.83
CA GLN A 133 17.03 25.72 -8.07
C GLN A 133 16.62 24.26 -8.14
N GLN A 134 16.88 23.49 -7.10
CA GLN A 134 16.54 22.07 -7.04
C GLN A 134 15.02 21.84 -7.15
N ILE A 135 14.20 22.67 -6.50
CA ILE A 135 12.74 22.61 -6.63
C ILE A 135 12.33 22.87 -8.08
N SER A 136 12.85 23.92 -8.73
CA SER A 136 12.47 24.23 -10.11
C SER A 136 12.93 23.18 -11.11
N ASP A 137 14.08 22.53 -10.88
CA ASP A 137 14.55 21.41 -11.70
C ASP A 137 13.65 20.18 -11.59
N VAL A 138 13.24 19.81 -10.37
CA VAL A 138 12.32 18.70 -10.14
C VAL A 138 10.95 18.97 -10.73
N VAL A 139 10.41 20.19 -10.55
CA VAL A 139 9.09 20.56 -11.10
C VAL A 139 9.10 20.56 -12.63
N LEU A 140 10.20 21.02 -13.26
CA LEU A 140 10.32 20.93 -14.72
C LEU A 140 10.40 19.47 -15.18
N GLY A 141 11.18 18.63 -14.50
CA GLY A 141 11.24 17.20 -14.80
C GLY A 141 9.87 16.53 -14.69
N LEU A 142 9.11 16.84 -13.61
CA LEU A 142 7.75 16.32 -13.46
C LEU A 142 6.82 16.76 -14.58
N ALA A 143 6.89 18.03 -14.99
CA ALA A 143 6.05 18.54 -16.08
C ALA A 143 6.39 17.91 -17.44
N ALA A 144 7.69 17.79 -17.75
CA ALA A 144 8.16 17.34 -19.06
C ALA A 144 8.23 15.82 -19.20
N ASP A 145 8.74 15.10 -18.18
CA ASP A 145 9.05 13.67 -18.28
C ASP A 145 7.91 12.79 -17.71
N VAL A 146 7.00 13.37 -16.92
CA VAL A 146 5.91 12.64 -16.30
C VAL A 146 4.54 13.13 -16.75
N LEU A 147 4.21 14.41 -16.51
CA LEU A 147 2.86 14.92 -16.71
C LEU A 147 2.45 14.93 -18.19
N GLN A 148 3.32 15.44 -19.07
CA GLN A 148 3.04 15.50 -20.49
C GLN A 148 2.91 14.10 -21.13
N PRO A 149 3.84 13.14 -20.92
CA PRO A 149 3.66 11.78 -21.40
C PRO A 149 2.44 11.10 -20.80
N SER A 150 2.14 11.32 -19.50
CA SER A 150 0.94 10.75 -18.85
C SER A 150 -0.36 11.27 -19.48
N ALA A 151 -0.43 12.54 -19.88
CA ALA A 151 -1.58 13.09 -20.59
C ALA A 151 -1.76 12.42 -21.96
N GLN A 152 -0.68 12.16 -22.68
CA GLN A 152 -0.71 11.48 -23.98
C GLN A 152 -1.16 10.03 -23.86
N VAL A 153 -0.54 9.25 -22.94
CA VAL A 153 -0.92 7.85 -22.67
C VAL A 153 -2.34 7.76 -22.12
N GLY A 154 -2.73 8.65 -21.20
CA GLY A 154 -4.08 8.72 -20.66
C GLY A 154 -5.16 8.97 -21.72
N ALA A 155 -4.82 9.66 -22.80
CA ALA A 155 -5.70 9.80 -23.95
C ALA A 155 -5.91 8.49 -24.72
N VAL A 156 -4.94 7.60 -24.71
CA VAL A 156 -4.98 6.30 -25.38
C VAL A 156 -5.67 5.24 -24.51
N ILE A 157 -5.34 5.19 -23.20
CA ILE A 157 -5.83 4.17 -22.26
C ILE A 157 -6.94 4.69 -21.34
N SER A 158 -7.84 5.54 -21.83
CA SER A 158 -8.97 5.98 -21.00
C SER A 158 -9.84 4.78 -20.58
N PRO A 159 -10.52 4.85 -19.43
CA PRO A 159 -11.39 3.77 -18.95
C PRO A 159 -12.41 3.29 -19.99
N GLU A 160 -12.94 4.23 -20.79
CA GLU A 160 -13.92 3.97 -21.85
C GLU A 160 -13.31 3.20 -23.05
N ARG A 161 -12.00 3.31 -23.26
CA ARG A 161 -11.27 2.55 -24.29
C ARG A 161 -10.77 1.22 -23.78
N LEU A 162 -10.43 1.17 -22.47
CA LEU A 162 -9.97 -0.08 -21.84
C LEU A 162 -11.11 -1.07 -21.64
N LEU A 163 -12.30 -0.59 -21.26
CA LEU A 163 -13.43 -1.47 -20.96
C LEU A 163 -14.41 -1.45 -22.13
N LEU A 164 -14.40 -2.52 -22.91
CA LEU A 164 -15.22 -2.71 -24.09
C LEU A 164 -16.57 -3.37 -23.74
N GLU A 165 -17.44 -3.52 -24.71
CA GLU A 165 -18.73 -4.21 -24.52
C GLU A 165 -18.54 -5.63 -23.98
N GLY A 166 -19.46 -6.07 -23.12
CA GLY A 166 -19.42 -7.38 -22.48
C GLY A 166 -18.41 -7.48 -21.32
N GLY A 167 -17.97 -6.34 -20.78
CA GLY A 167 -16.96 -6.31 -19.70
C GLY A 167 -15.55 -6.71 -20.15
N ARG A 168 -15.31 -6.77 -21.47
CA ARG A 168 -14.01 -7.14 -22.04
C ARG A 168 -13.00 -6.02 -21.81
N VAL A 169 -11.84 -6.36 -21.28
CA VAL A 169 -10.69 -5.45 -21.18
C VAL A 169 -9.85 -5.53 -22.45
N ASP A 170 -9.45 -4.39 -23.02
CA ASP A 170 -8.53 -4.36 -24.17
C ASP A 170 -7.09 -4.62 -23.69
N VAL A 171 -6.76 -5.88 -23.54
CA VAL A 171 -5.44 -6.33 -23.07
C VAL A 171 -4.32 -6.05 -24.07
N GLN A 172 -4.64 -5.91 -25.36
CA GLN A 172 -3.64 -5.57 -26.38
C GLN A 172 -3.28 -4.10 -26.31
N LEU A 173 -4.26 -3.24 -26.05
CA LEU A 173 -4.01 -1.81 -25.79
C LEU A 173 -3.09 -1.63 -24.58
N LEU A 174 -3.36 -2.33 -23.46
CA LEU A 174 -2.49 -2.30 -22.29
C LEU A 174 -1.07 -2.78 -22.58
N ARG A 175 -0.93 -3.87 -23.34
CA ARG A 175 0.37 -4.42 -23.76
C ARG A 175 1.16 -3.44 -24.62
N ASN A 176 0.49 -2.73 -25.52
CA ASN A 176 1.14 -1.78 -26.41
C ASN A 176 1.64 -0.53 -25.66
N GLU A 177 0.91 -0.09 -24.65
CA GLU A 177 1.23 1.10 -23.87
C GLU A 177 2.13 0.82 -22.64
N GLU A 178 2.31 -0.46 -22.27
CA GLU A 178 3.16 -0.86 -21.11
C GLU A 178 4.57 -0.27 -21.15
N PRO A 179 5.30 -0.28 -22.29
CA PRO A 179 6.66 0.27 -22.31
C PRO A 179 6.72 1.77 -21.98
N GLU A 180 5.75 2.55 -22.47
CA GLU A 180 5.71 3.98 -22.18
C GLU A 180 5.26 4.25 -20.73
N LEU A 181 4.28 3.49 -20.21
CA LEU A 181 3.90 3.55 -18.78
C LEU A 181 5.07 3.18 -17.86
N SER A 182 5.84 2.16 -18.20
CA SER A 182 7.03 1.76 -17.45
C SER A 182 8.11 2.84 -17.46
N LYS A 183 8.30 3.53 -18.59
CA LYS A 183 9.23 4.65 -18.70
C LYS A 183 8.77 5.85 -17.85
N ILE A 184 7.50 6.23 -17.94
CA ILE A 184 6.92 7.32 -17.13
C ILE A 184 7.08 7.01 -15.63
N SER A 185 6.83 5.77 -15.22
CA SER A 185 7.01 5.30 -13.84
C SER A 185 8.46 5.41 -13.38
N ALA A 186 9.42 5.00 -14.22
CA ALA A 186 10.84 5.10 -13.91
C ALA A 186 11.29 6.57 -13.79
N ASP A 187 10.80 7.46 -14.65
CA ASP A 187 11.07 8.90 -14.59
C ASP A 187 10.47 9.52 -13.33
N ALA A 188 9.24 9.15 -12.95
CA ALA A 188 8.62 9.61 -11.71
C ALA A 188 9.41 9.16 -10.47
N THR A 189 9.85 7.91 -10.43
CA THR A 189 10.68 7.37 -9.33
C THR A 189 12.02 8.09 -9.23
N ARG A 190 12.67 8.35 -10.36
CA ARG A 190 13.92 9.15 -10.42
C ARG A 190 13.70 10.56 -9.87
N LEU A 191 12.59 11.21 -10.23
CA LEU A 191 12.26 12.57 -9.77
C LEU A 191 11.84 12.59 -8.29
N ALA A 192 11.17 11.56 -7.78
CA ALA A 192 10.88 11.42 -6.34
C ALA A 192 12.19 11.28 -5.53
N ALA A 193 13.16 10.51 -6.02
CA ALA A 193 14.49 10.43 -5.41
C ALA A 193 15.23 11.79 -5.45
N ALA A 194 15.14 12.51 -6.56
CA ALA A 194 15.71 13.85 -6.70
C ALA A 194 15.04 14.85 -5.73
N ALA A 195 13.71 14.78 -5.57
CA ALA A 195 12.97 15.58 -4.59
C ALA A 195 13.42 15.26 -3.15
N GLY A 196 13.59 13.99 -2.83
CA GLY A 196 14.14 13.54 -1.53
C GLY A 196 15.52 14.13 -1.23
N ALA A 197 16.35 14.29 -2.26
CA ALA A 197 17.72 14.83 -2.16
C ALA A 197 17.80 16.37 -2.13
N ILE A 198 16.67 17.09 -2.25
CA ILE A 198 16.65 18.57 -2.18
C ILE A 198 17.21 19.04 -0.84
N SER A 199 18.16 19.97 -0.88
CA SER A 199 18.85 20.52 0.29
C SER A 199 17.88 21.26 1.23
N ASP A 200 18.10 21.16 2.54
CA ASP A 200 17.33 21.94 3.52
C ASP A 200 17.65 23.45 3.34
N PRO A 201 16.63 24.33 3.23
CA PRO A 201 16.82 25.78 3.12
C PRO A 201 17.24 26.46 4.43
N GLN A 202 17.45 25.68 5.50
CA GLN A 202 17.88 26.07 6.85
C GLN A 202 16.94 27.07 7.53
N TYR A 203 17.00 28.36 7.18
CA TYR A 203 16.30 29.45 7.87
C TYR A 203 15.07 29.99 7.12
N PHE A 204 14.68 29.42 5.97
CA PHE A 204 13.55 29.91 5.18
C PHE A 204 12.37 28.93 5.23
N SER A 205 11.44 29.13 6.17
CA SER A 205 10.32 28.21 6.42
C SER A 205 9.46 27.96 5.20
N LEU A 206 9.13 29.01 4.41
CA LEU A 206 8.31 28.89 3.20
C LEU A 206 8.90 27.89 2.19
N LEU A 207 10.22 27.89 1.99
CA LEU A 207 10.87 26.92 1.09
C LEU A 207 10.97 25.53 1.71
N ARG A 208 11.04 25.44 3.04
CA ARG A 208 11.00 24.16 3.75
C ARG A 208 9.64 23.48 3.57
N ASP A 209 8.57 24.25 3.72
CA ASP A 209 7.20 23.76 3.53
C ASP A 209 6.98 23.32 2.08
N ALA A 210 7.38 24.15 1.11
CA ALA A 210 7.31 23.83 -0.31
C ALA A 210 8.14 22.58 -0.70
N ARG A 211 9.34 22.43 -0.11
CA ARG A 211 10.17 21.23 -0.28
C ARG A 211 9.46 19.99 0.25
N SER A 212 8.94 20.07 1.47
CA SER A 212 8.27 18.94 2.12
C SER A 212 7.01 18.51 1.34
N GLU A 213 6.22 19.49 0.88
CA GLU A 213 5.06 19.25 0.04
C GLU A 213 5.43 18.60 -1.30
N LEU A 214 6.46 19.12 -1.98
CA LEU A 214 6.94 18.54 -3.23
C LEU A 214 7.43 17.10 -3.04
N GLN A 215 8.16 16.81 -1.95
CA GLN A 215 8.62 15.47 -1.61
C GLN A 215 7.45 14.49 -1.41
N GLY A 216 6.40 14.91 -0.70
CA GLY A 216 5.19 14.11 -0.53
C GLY A 216 4.50 13.84 -1.85
N GLN A 217 4.18 14.90 -2.60
CA GLN A 217 3.48 14.79 -3.89
C GLN A 217 4.24 13.95 -4.92
N THR A 218 5.56 14.11 -5.04
CA THR A 218 6.36 13.30 -5.97
C THR A 218 6.41 11.84 -5.58
N SER A 219 6.46 11.53 -4.28
CA SER A 219 6.40 10.16 -3.78
C SER A 219 5.07 9.49 -4.11
N ASP A 220 3.95 10.21 -3.92
CA ASP A 220 2.61 9.70 -4.20
C ASP A 220 2.39 9.47 -5.70
N ILE A 221 2.84 10.41 -6.54
CA ILE A 221 2.80 10.27 -8.01
C ILE A 221 3.64 9.07 -8.47
N ALA A 222 4.85 8.91 -7.94
CA ALA A 222 5.71 7.79 -8.30
C ALA A 222 5.06 6.45 -7.96
N LYS A 223 4.47 6.29 -6.77
CA LYS A 223 3.73 5.09 -6.37
C LYS A 223 2.52 4.81 -7.26
N LEU A 224 1.75 5.84 -7.59
CA LEU A 224 0.58 5.71 -8.48
C LEU A 224 0.99 5.20 -9.87
N LEU A 225 2.04 5.78 -10.45
CA LEU A 225 2.55 5.41 -11.77
C LEU A 225 3.21 4.02 -11.76
N GLU A 226 3.91 3.65 -10.68
CA GLU A 226 4.44 2.32 -10.48
C GLU A 226 3.33 1.27 -10.47
N ASN A 227 2.27 1.49 -9.69
CA ASN A 227 1.09 0.61 -9.66
C ASN A 227 0.40 0.54 -11.03
N THR A 228 0.33 1.65 -11.77
CA THR A 228 -0.28 1.69 -13.11
C THR A 228 0.55 0.91 -14.13
N ALA A 229 1.86 1.09 -14.15
CA ALA A 229 2.78 0.34 -15.01
C ALA A 229 2.75 -1.16 -14.67
N LEU A 230 2.69 -1.50 -13.38
CA LEU A 230 2.61 -2.88 -12.91
C LEU A 230 1.28 -3.54 -13.33
N ALA A 231 0.17 -2.82 -13.23
CA ALA A 231 -1.13 -3.29 -13.72
C ALA A 231 -1.11 -3.53 -15.25
N ALA A 232 -0.52 -2.62 -16.02
CA ALA A 232 -0.39 -2.78 -17.47
C ALA A 232 0.50 -3.97 -17.87
N ARG A 233 1.48 -4.32 -17.05
CA ARG A 233 2.36 -5.49 -17.24
C ARG A 233 1.66 -6.80 -16.88
N LEU A 234 0.89 -6.81 -15.78
CA LEU A 234 0.21 -8.00 -15.26
C LEU A 234 -1.06 -8.35 -16.05
N ALA A 235 -1.92 -7.36 -16.33
CA ALA A 235 -3.24 -7.60 -16.86
C ALA A 235 -3.26 -8.39 -18.17
N PRO A 236 -2.39 -8.15 -19.18
CA PRO A 236 -2.41 -8.91 -20.42
C PRO A 236 -2.21 -10.42 -20.19
N SER A 237 -1.20 -10.82 -19.44
CA SER A 237 -0.96 -12.24 -19.13
C SER A 237 -2.11 -12.86 -18.34
N MET A 238 -2.53 -12.20 -17.28
CA MET A 238 -3.56 -12.71 -16.37
C MET A 238 -4.95 -12.74 -16.99
N MET A 239 -5.23 -11.86 -17.97
CA MET A 239 -6.51 -11.78 -18.66
C MET A 239 -6.49 -12.47 -20.02
N GLY A 240 -5.55 -13.38 -20.25
CA GLY A 240 -5.58 -14.31 -21.35
C GLY A 240 -5.18 -13.73 -22.71
N ALA A 241 -4.29 -12.73 -22.76
CA ALA A 241 -3.76 -12.19 -24.02
C ALA A 241 -2.93 -13.22 -24.83
N ASP A 242 -2.34 -14.20 -24.14
CA ASP A 242 -1.50 -15.25 -24.71
C ASP A 242 -2.18 -16.64 -24.72
N GLY A 243 -3.48 -16.67 -24.49
CA GLY A 243 -4.31 -17.85 -24.37
C GLY A 243 -5.19 -17.83 -23.12
N PRO A 244 -6.28 -18.59 -23.12
CA PRO A 244 -7.24 -18.56 -22.03
C PRO A 244 -6.63 -18.81 -20.64
N ARG A 245 -7.08 -18.06 -19.63
CA ARG A 245 -6.72 -18.20 -18.24
C ARG A 245 -7.94 -18.57 -17.40
N THR A 246 -7.75 -19.48 -16.47
CA THR A 246 -8.83 -19.99 -15.61
C THR A 246 -8.47 -19.80 -14.15
N TYR A 247 -9.40 -19.25 -13.37
CA TYR A 247 -9.21 -18.96 -11.96
C TYR A 247 -10.30 -19.62 -11.12
N PHE A 248 -9.90 -20.19 -9.98
CA PHE A 248 -10.83 -20.50 -8.91
C PHE A 248 -11.17 -19.20 -8.19
N MET A 249 -12.43 -18.81 -8.18
CA MET A 249 -12.92 -17.60 -7.52
C MET A 249 -13.67 -17.99 -6.24
N GLY A 250 -13.08 -17.70 -5.07
CA GLY A 250 -13.67 -17.95 -3.76
C GLY A 250 -14.47 -16.75 -3.27
N PHE A 251 -15.72 -16.98 -2.89
CA PHE A 251 -16.58 -15.99 -2.21
C PHE A 251 -16.45 -16.15 -0.71
N GLN A 252 -15.93 -15.14 -0.03
CA GLN A 252 -15.71 -15.17 1.41
C GLN A 252 -16.93 -14.63 2.16
N THR A 253 -17.32 -15.29 3.25
CA THR A 253 -18.38 -14.88 4.16
C THR A 253 -17.76 -14.27 5.41
N ASN A 254 -17.75 -12.95 5.51
CA ASN A 254 -17.07 -12.23 6.61
C ASN A 254 -17.81 -12.35 7.96
N ALA A 255 -19.11 -12.71 7.96
CA ALA A 255 -19.84 -13.03 9.19
C ALA A 255 -19.29 -14.23 9.94
N GLU A 256 -18.39 -15.02 9.32
CA GLU A 256 -17.57 -16.05 9.94
C GLU A 256 -16.10 -15.78 9.60
N ALA A 257 -15.41 -15.06 10.47
CA ALA A 257 -14.05 -14.57 10.24
C ALA A 257 -13.05 -15.69 10.00
N ARG A 258 -12.17 -15.49 9.02
CA ARG A 258 -10.98 -16.28 8.72
C ARG A 258 -9.83 -15.34 8.35
N GLY A 259 -8.60 -15.82 8.41
CA GLY A 259 -7.39 -15.02 8.20
C GLY A 259 -7.41 -14.12 6.96
N THR A 260 -7.93 -14.59 5.84
CA THR A 260 -8.05 -13.80 4.61
C THR A 260 -9.29 -12.90 4.53
N GLY A 261 -10.13 -12.88 5.57
CA GLY A 261 -11.38 -12.11 5.64
C GLY A 261 -12.54 -12.96 6.16
N GLY A 262 -13.04 -13.90 5.38
CA GLY A 262 -14.16 -14.76 5.78
C GLY A 262 -14.04 -16.19 5.30
N LEU A 263 -14.86 -17.07 5.86
CA LEU A 263 -14.98 -18.46 5.44
C LEU A 263 -15.28 -18.54 3.94
N LEU A 264 -14.72 -19.54 3.24
CA LEU A 264 -15.13 -19.87 1.88
C LEU A 264 -16.60 -20.29 1.87
N GLY A 265 -17.51 -19.37 1.50
CA GLY A 265 -18.96 -19.58 1.51
C GLY A 265 -19.50 -20.21 0.22
N GLY A 266 -18.84 -19.93 -0.90
CA GLY A 266 -19.12 -20.42 -2.22
C GLY A 266 -17.94 -20.21 -3.15
N PHE A 267 -18.02 -20.73 -4.35
CA PHE A 267 -16.97 -20.56 -5.34
C PHE A 267 -17.52 -20.50 -6.77
N GLY A 268 -16.70 -20.03 -7.69
CA GLY A 268 -16.97 -20.03 -9.12
C GLY A 268 -15.69 -20.25 -9.91
N ILE A 269 -15.85 -20.51 -11.21
CA ILE A 269 -14.73 -20.59 -12.14
C ILE A 269 -14.80 -19.38 -13.07
N LEU A 270 -13.83 -18.50 -12.92
CA LEU A 270 -13.66 -17.31 -13.74
C LEU A 270 -12.66 -17.62 -14.86
N ARG A 271 -13.05 -17.36 -16.09
CA ARG A 271 -12.17 -17.49 -17.27
C ARG A 271 -11.98 -16.14 -17.93
N PHE A 272 -10.79 -15.93 -18.41
CA PHE A 272 -10.47 -14.82 -19.30
C PHE A 272 -9.93 -15.38 -20.61
N ASP A 273 -10.47 -14.88 -21.73
CA ASP A 273 -9.96 -15.13 -23.07
C ASP A 273 -9.81 -13.80 -23.80
N ASN A 274 -8.58 -13.39 -24.07
CA ASN A 274 -8.24 -12.10 -24.68
C ASN A 274 -9.01 -10.93 -24.04
N GLY A 275 -8.98 -10.86 -22.71
CA GLY A 275 -9.63 -9.83 -21.89
C GLY A 275 -11.12 -10.04 -21.65
N THR A 276 -11.76 -11.03 -22.25
CA THR A 276 -13.19 -11.31 -22.08
C THR A 276 -13.41 -12.19 -20.85
N PRO A 277 -14.10 -11.69 -19.80
CA PRO A 277 -14.43 -12.50 -18.64
C PRO A 277 -15.65 -13.37 -18.90
N THR A 278 -15.62 -14.61 -18.44
CA THR A 278 -16.76 -15.50 -18.32
C THR A 278 -16.75 -16.17 -16.96
N VAL A 279 -17.92 -16.32 -16.36
CA VAL A 279 -18.06 -17.03 -15.07
C VAL A 279 -18.83 -18.30 -15.32
N ASP A 280 -18.12 -19.42 -15.18
CA ASP A 280 -18.71 -20.75 -15.24
C ASP A 280 -18.86 -21.27 -13.80
N THR A 281 -19.80 -22.18 -13.58
CA THR A 281 -19.94 -22.93 -12.32
C THR A 281 -19.93 -22.02 -11.08
N LEU A 282 -21.08 -21.49 -10.71
CA LEU A 282 -21.25 -20.88 -9.37
C LEU A 282 -21.82 -21.96 -8.44
N ALA A 283 -21.07 -22.31 -7.42
CA ALA A 283 -21.35 -23.44 -6.55
C ALA A 283 -21.20 -23.08 -5.06
N ALA A 284 -21.92 -23.80 -4.23
CA ALA A 284 -21.78 -23.69 -2.78
C ALA A 284 -20.52 -24.42 -2.29
N ASN A 285 -19.93 -23.93 -1.20
CA ASN A 285 -18.76 -24.58 -0.57
C ASN A 285 -18.95 -26.06 -0.27
N THR A 286 -20.18 -26.50 0.03
CA THR A 286 -20.53 -27.91 0.33
C THR A 286 -20.44 -28.82 -0.89
N GLU A 287 -20.25 -28.29 -2.08
CA GLU A 287 -19.98 -29.10 -3.27
C GLU A 287 -18.50 -29.51 -3.37
N LEU A 288 -17.62 -28.95 -2.53
CA LEU A 288 -16.27 -29.45 -2.33
C LEU A 288 -16.32 -30.68 -1.39
N VAL A 289 -16.47 -31.85 -1.98
CA VAL A 289 -16.70 -33.12 -1.24
C VAL A 289 -15.45 -33.99 -1.33
N GLY A 290 -14.78 -34.16 -0.16
CA GLY A 290 -13.62 -35.05 -0.03
C GLY A 290 -13.96 -36.55 -0.18
N PRO A 291 -13.00 -37.42 -0.01
CA PRO A 291 -11.72 -37.17 0.65
C PRO A 291 -10.70 -36.47 -0.24
N PHE A 292 -9.95 -35.51 0.35
CA PHE A 292 -8.87 -34.80 -0.33
C PHE A 292 -7.51 -35.25 0.22
N THR A 293 -6.52 -35.34 -0.67
CA THR A 293 -5.12 -35.57 -0.29
C THR A 293 -4.51 -34.25 0.17
N PRO A 294 -3.87 -34.22 1.34
CA PRO A 294 -3.23 -33.02 1.85
C PRO A 294 -2.05 -32.58 0.94
N ILE A 295 -1.82 -31.27 0.86
CA ILE A 295 -0.64 -30.68 0.24
C ILE A 295 0.35 -30.21 1.33
N ASP A 296 1.63 -30.18 0.99
CA ASP A 296 2.69 -29.66 1.86
C ASP A 296 2.90 -28.15 1.59
N LEU A 297 2.70 -27.35 2.62
CA LEU A 297 2.94 -25.88 2.61
C LEU A 297 4.13 -25.51 3.50
N GLY A 298 4.93 -26.50 3.88
CA GLY A 298 6.12 -26.33 4.68
C GLY A 298 5.88 -26.54 6.19
N PRO A 299 6.97 -26.76 6.95
CA PRO A 299 6.90 -27.14 8.35
C PRO A 299 6.34 -26.02 9.25
N GLU A 300 6.58 -24.77 8.93
CA GLU A 300 6.05 -23.62 9.66
C GLU A 300 4.52 -23.62 9.60
N TYR A 301 3.95 -23.75 8.39
CA TYR A 301 2.49 -23.84 8.19
C TYR A 301 1.89 -25.07 8.88
N ALA A 302 2.53 -26.22 8.74
CA ALA A 302 2.06 -27.45 9.37
C ALA A 302 2.04 -27.36 10.90
N THR A 303 3.06 -26.76 11.51
CA THR A 303 3.12 -26.51 12.95
C THR A 303 2.02 -25.56 13.42
N GLN A 304 1.78 -24.49 12.67
CA GLN A 304 0.85 -23.44 13.06
C GLN A 304 -0.63 -23.84 12.86
N TYR A 305 -0.95 -24.56 11.78
CA TYR A 305 -2.32 -24.79 11.32
C TYR A 305 -2.68 -26.28 11.15
N GLY A 306 -1.70 -27.18 11.11
CA GLY A 306 -1.90 -28.60 10.72
C GLY A 306 -2.95 -29.34 11.54
N PHE A 307 -3.15 -28.98 12.80
CA PHE A 307 -4.12 -29.60 13.71
C PHE A 307 -5.58 -29.36 13.30
N THR A 308 -5.87 -28.36 12.45
CA THR A 308 -7.20 -28.07 11.90
C THR A 308 -7.45 -28.69 10.54
N HIS A 309 -6.51 -29.46 10.00
CA HIS A 309 -6.56 -30.09 8.68
C HIS A 309 -6.88 -29.13 7.52
N PRO A 310 -6.24 -27.94 7.44
CA PRO A 310 -6.64 -26.87 6.53
C PRO A 310 -6.49 -27.24 5.06
N THR A 311 -5.61 -28.18 4.72
CA THR A 311 -5.35 -28.59 3.33
C THR A 311 -6.35 -29.62 2.79
N THR A 312 -7.26 -30.11 3.65
CA THR A 312 -8.29 -31.09 3.29
C THR A 312 -9.70 -30.69 3.73
N ASP A 313 -9.83 -29.66 4.56
CA ASP A 313 -11.11 -29.12 5.00
C ASP A 313 -11.24 -27.66 4.56
N PHE A 314 -12.13 -27.39 3.58
CA PHE A 314 -12.35 -26.05 3.07
C PHE A 314 -12.75 -25.03 4.14
N ARG A 315 -13.36 -25.48 5.26
CA ARG A 315 -13.78 -24.60 6.37
C ARG A 315 -12.61 -23.98 7.11
N ASN A 316 -11.45 -24.64 7.07
CA ASN A 316 -10.22 -24.24 7.73
C ASN A 316 -9.13 -23.78 6.74
N SER A 317 -9.44 -23.74 5.44
CA SER A 317 -8.47 -23.56 4.36
C SER A 317 -7.81 -22.18 4.33
N ASN A 318 -8.39 -21.19 5.01
CA ASN A 318 -7.94 -19.80 4.94
C ASN A 318 -7.79 -19.12 6.31
N GLN A 319 -7.23 -19.87 7.28
CA GLN A 319 -6.95 -19.38 8.63
C GLN A 319 -5.73 -18.43 8.70
N SER A 320 -4.79 -18.55 7.76
CA SER A 320 -3.65 -17.65 7.59
C SER A 320 -4.07 -16.38 6.85
N SER A 321 -3.51 -15.23 7.20
CA SER A 321 -3.65 -13.99 6.43
C SER A 321 -2.80 -13.96 5.17
N HIS A 322 -1.80 -14.85 5.06
CA HIS A 322 -0.95 -15.01 3.89
C HIS A 322 -1.71 -15.73 2.77
N PHE A 323 -2.33 -14.99 1.87
CA PHE A 323 -3.22 -15.52 0.85
C PHE A 323 -2.62 -16.60 -0.05
N PRO A 324 -1.32 -16.62 -0.40
CA PRO A 324 -0.74 -17.70 -1.21
C PRO A 324 -0.92 -19.10 -0.61
N TYR A 325 -1.00 -19.26 0.71
CA TYR A 325 -1.33 -20.56 1.32
C TYR A 325 -2.77 -20.97 0.98
N THR A 326 -3.72 -20.07 1.20
CA THR A 326 -5.14 -20.27 0.87
C THR A 326 -5.33 -20.63 -0.60
N ALA A 327 -4.68 -19.89 -1.47
CA ALA A 327 -4.78 -20.08 -2.92
C ALA A 327 -4.29 -21.46 -3.37
N GLN A 328 -3.17 -21.92 -2.85
CA GLN A 328 -2.65 -23.26 -3.15
C GLN A 328 -3.60 -24.35 -2.64
N ILE A 329 -4.20 -24.15 -1.47
CA ILE A 329 -5.20 -25.08 -0.93
C ILE A 329 -6.42 -25.14 -1.84
N TRP A 330 -7.05 -24.00 -2.16
CA TRP A 330 -8.24 -23.95 -2.99
C TRP A 330 -8.01 -24.52 -4.39
N LYS A 331 -6.85 -24.21 -4.99
CA LYS A 331 -6.43 -24.81 -6.25
C LYS A 331 -6.35 -26.33 -6.14
N SER A 332 -5.76 -26.86 -5.06
CA SER A 332 -5.63 -28.30 -4.84
C SER A 332 -6.98 -28.98 -4.63
N LEU A 333 -7.84 -28.42 -3.78
CA LEU A 333 -9.18 -28.97 -3.54
C LEU A 333 -9.97 -29.03 -4.84
N TRP A 334 -9.94 -27.97 -5.65
CA TRP A 334 -10.63 -27.94 -6.93
C TRP A 334 -10.06 -28.92 -7.95
N ALA A 335 -8.75 -29.01 -8.07
CA ALA A 335 -8.10 -29.94 -8.98
C ALA A 335 -8.44 -31.40 -8.63
N GLN A 336 -8.50 -31.74 -7.35
CA GLN A 336 -8.89 -33.07 -6.90
C GLN A 336 -10.39 -33.35 -7.12
N GLN A 337 -11.24 -32.34 -6.91
CA GLN A 337 -12.68 -32.44 -7.10
C GLN A 337 -13.08 -32.57 -8.57
N SER A 338 -12.53 -31.74 -9.45
CA SER A 338 -12.98 -31.55 -10.83
C SER A 338 -12.05 -32.17 -11.88
N GLY A 339 -10.83 -32.53 -11.52
CA GLY A 339 -9.77 -32.88 -12.47
C GLY A 339 -9.18 -31.68 -13.23
N MET A 340 -9.65 -30.45 -12.97
CA MET A 340 -9.21 -29.23 -13.66
C MET A 340 -8.14 -28.49 -12.84
N ASN A 341 -7.01 -28.20 -13.48
CA ASN A 341 -6.03 -27.27 -12.93
C ASN A 341 -6.36 -25.85 -13.35
N VAL A 342 -6.38 -24.93 -12.38
CA VAL A 342 -6.57 -23.50 -12.63
C VAL A 342 -5.23 -22.77 -12.67
N ASP A 343 -5.19 -21.65 -13.43
CA ASP A 343 -4.00 -20.80 -13.56
C ASP A 343 -3.78 -19.89 -12.36
N GLY A 344 -4.82 -19.67 -11.57
CA GLY A 344 -4.73 -18.86 -10.38
C GLY A 344 -5.98 -18.93 -9.51
N VAL A 345 -5.98 -18.13 -8.46
CA VAL A 345 -7.07 -18.06 -7.48
C VAL A 345 -7.38 -16.60 -7.18
N VAL A 346 -8.66 -16.27 -7.11
CA VAL A 346 -9.19 -14.97 -6.71
C VAL A 346 -10.07 -15.15 -5.48
N ALA A 347 -9.94 -14.30 -4.49
CA ALA A 347 -10.89 -14.19 -3.39
C ALA A 347 -11.59 -12.84 -3.43
N ILE A 348 -12.87 -12.82 -3.12
CA ILE A 348 -13.70 -11.62 -3.07
C ILE A 348 -14.73 -11.75 -1.94
N ASP A 349 -15.15 -10.63 -1.37
CA ASP A 349 -16.15 -10.58 -0.31
C ASP A 349 -17.39 -9.72 -0.68
N PRO A 350 -18.50 -9.79 0.09
CA PRO A 350 -19.69 -9.00 -0.17
C PRO A 350 -19.52 -7.48 -0.07
N VAL A 351 -18.52 -7.00 0.65
CA VAL A 351 -18.23 -5.56 0.72
C VAL A 351 -17.64 -5.08 -0.61
N ALA A 352 -16.69 -5.83 -1.20
CA ALA A 352 -16.24 -5.56 -2.56
C ALA A 352 -17.40 -5.59 -3.56
N LEU A 353 -18.33 -6.54 -3.38
CA LEU A 353 -19.52 -6.65 -4.22
C LEU A 353 -20.41 -5.40 -4.10
N SER A 354 -20.53 -4.81 -2.90
CA SER A 354 -21.28 -3.56 -2.71
C SER A 354 -20.67 -2.39 -3.49
N TYR A 355 -19.35 -2.29 -3.54
CA TYR A 355 -18.66 -1.27 -4.34
C TYR A 355 -18.91 -1.46 -5.83
N VAL A 356 -18.81 -2.70 -6.31
CA VAL A 356 -19.11 -3.04 -7.70
C VAL A 356 -20.56 -2.66 -8.05
N LEU A 357 -21.55 -3.04 -7.23
CA LEU A 357 -22.94 -2.66 -7.44
C LEU A 357 -23.18 -1.15 -7.41
N GLY A 358 -22.35 -0.41 -6.65
CA GLY A 358 -22.36 1.06 -6.68
C GLY A 358 -22.04 1.63 -8.05
N ALA A 359 -21.11 0.98 -8.76
CA ALA A 359 -20.64 1.41 -10.07
C ALA A 359 -21.51 0.89 -11.24
N VAL A 360 -21.94 -0.38 -11.17
CA VAL A 360 -22.69 -1.00 -12.27
C VAL A 360 -24.22 -0.91 -12.13
N GLY A 361 -24.67 -0.40 -10.97
CA GLY A 361 -26.08 -0.29 -10.63
C GLY A 361 -26.69 -1.58 -10.04
N PRO A 362 -27.92 -1.52 -9.55
CA PRO A 362 -28.60 -2.62 -8.88
C PRO A 362 -28.88 -3.79 -9.83
N VAL A 363 -29.12 -4.96 -9.24
CA VAL A 363 -29.58 -6.16 -9.94
C VAL A 363 -30.92 -6.64 -9.40
N THR A 364 -31.75 -7.23 -10.27
CA THR A 364 -33.04 -7.79 -9.88
C THR A 364 -32.95 -9.32 -9.90
N MET A 365 -33.34 -9.93 -8.80
CA MET A 365 -33.38 -11.37 -8.60
C MET A 365 -34.55 -12.00 -9.36
N PRO A 366 -34.55 -13.32 -9.60
CA PRO A 366 -35.65 -14.01 -10.27
C PRO A 366 -37.02 -13.86 -9.59
N ASP A 367 -37.01 -13.68 -8.25
CA ASP A 367 -38.22 -13.45 -7.44
C ASP A 367 -38.69 -11.97 -7.39
N GLY A 368 -37.93 -11.08 -8.05
CA GLY A 368 -38.21 -9.64 -8.08
C GLY A 368 -37.53 -8.82 -6.99
N GLU A 369 -36.80 -9.44 -6.04
CA GLU A 369 -36.02 -8.70 -5.03
C GLU A 369 -34.88 -7.93 -5.71
N VAL A 370 -34.71 -6.66 -5.30
CA VAL A 370 -33.67 -5.78 -5.84
C VAL A 370 -32.47 -5.75 -4.90
N VAL A 371 -31.32 -6.17 -5.41
CA VAL A 371 -30.03 -6.15 -4.70
C VAL A 371 -29.26 -4.91 -5.12
N THR A 372 -28.87 -4.10 -4.15
CA THR A 372 -28.21 -2.81 -4.31
C THR A 372 -26.88 -2.79 -3.56
N LYS A 373 -26.07 -1.74 -3.79
CA LYS A 373 -24.87 -1.50 -2.99
C LYS A 373 -25.14 -1.39 -1.48
N ASP A 374 -26.35 -0.90 -1.11
CA ASP A 374 -26.67 -0.59 0.28
C ASP A 374 -27.23 -1.79 1.05
N ASN A 375 -27.73 -2.83 0.36
CA ASN A 375 -28.33 -4.00 1.02
C ASN A 375 -27.59 -5.32 0.77
N VAL A 376 -26.70 -5.43 -0.21
CA VAL A 376 -26.08 -6.71 -0.57
C VAL A 376 -25.29 -7.34 0.59
N VAL A 377 -24.60 -6.54 1.39
CA VAL A 377 -23.85 -7.04 2.55
C VAL A 377 -24.82 -7.60 3.60
N GLU A 378 -25.88 -6.88 3.94
CA GLU A 378 -26.88 -7.35 4.88
C GLU A 378 -27.61 -8.59 4.36
N LEU A 379 -27.99 -8.61 3.07
CA LEU A 379 -28.67 -9.76 2.46
C LEU A 379 -27.83 -11.02 2.52
N THR A 380 -26.53 -10.92 2.25
CA THR A 380 -25.62 -12.08 2.17
C THR A 380 -25.06 -12.51 3.52
N GLU A 381 -24.82 -11.58 4.44
CA GLU A 381 -24.12 -11.83 5.70
C GLU A 381 -25.05 -11.96 6.92
N SER A 382 -26.32 -11.53 6.81
CA SER A 382 -27.29 -11.57 7.89
C SER A 382 -28.67 -12.09 7.46
N THR A 383 -29.33 -11.42 6.50
CA THR A 383 -30.73 -11.70 6.12
C THR A 383 -30.92 -13.13 5.59
N ALA A 384 -29.98 -13.64 4.79
CA ALA A 384 -30.06 -15.02 4.27
C ALA A 384 -30.18 -16.06 5.40
N TYR A 385 -29.52 -15.83 6.51
CA TYR A 385 -29.53 -16.74 7.67
C TYR A 385 -30.81 -16.61 8.51
N SER A 386 -31.36 -15.43 8.59
CA SER A 386 -32.65 -15.18 9.29
C SER A 386 -33.84 -15.65 8.46
N ARG A 387 -33.79 -15.46 7.13
CA ARG A 387 -34.84 -15.86 6.18
C ARG A 387 -34.91 -17.38 6.02
N PHE A 388 -33.78 -18.07 6.05
CA PHE A 388 -33.67 -19.52 5.90
C PHE A 388 -32.89 -20.14 7.07
N PRO A 389 -33.43 -20.09 8.30
CA PRO A 389 -32.68 -20.48 9.51
C PRO A 389 -32.32 -21.98 9.54
N THR A 390 -33.19 -22.84 9.00
CA THR A 390 -33.02 -24.30 8.97
C THR A 390 -32.89 -24.88 7.56
N ASP A 391 -33.37 -24.17 6.54
CA ASP A 391 -33.30 -24.62 5.14
C ASP A 391 -32.00 -24.17 4.49
N GLN A 392 -30.97 -25.00 4.64
CA GLN A 392 -29.65 -24.75 4.06
C GLN A 392 -29.66 -24.73 2.53
N THR A 393 -30.52 -25.53 1.89
CA THR A 393 -30.60 -25.61 0.44
C THR A 393 -31.18 -24.32 -0.14
N ALA A 394 -32.29 -23.84 0.41
CA ALA A 394 -32.90 -22.57 0.00
C ALA A 394 -31.96 -21.37 0.24
N ARG A 395 -31.26 -21.36 1.39
CA ARG A 395 -30.28 -20.31 1.69
C ARG A 395 -29.14 -20.29 0.69
N LYS A 396 -28.55 -21.43 0.34
CA LYS A 396 -27.47 -21.51 -0.63
C LYS A 396 -27.93 -21.11 -2.01
N LYS A 397 -29.12 -21.55 -2.42
CA LYS A 397 -29.72 -21.13 -3.69
C LYS A 397 -29.88 -19.61 -3.76
N TYR A 398 -30.40 -19.00 -2.71
CA TYR A 398 -30.56 -17.54 -2.61
C TYR A 398 -29.24 -16.78 -2.78
N LEU A 399 -28.19 -17.24 -2.10
CA LEU A 399 -26.84 -16.65 -2.23
C LEU A 399 -26.24 -16.83 -3.63
N GLN A 400 -26.46 -18.01 -4.27
CA GLN A 400 -26.07 -18.27 -5.64
C GLN A 400 -26.83 -17.38 -6.64
N ASP A 401 -28.13 -17.17 -6.42
CA ASP A 401 -28.95 -16.31 -7.29
C ASP A 401 -28.44 -14.85 -7.26
N ILE A 402 -28.05 -14.34 -6.08
CA ILE A 402 -27.38 -13.03 -5.98
C ILE A 402 -26.07 -13.01 -6.78
N ALA A 403 -25.20 -14.00 -6.57
CA ALA A 403 -23.92 -14.10 -7.28
C ALA A 403 -24.11 -14.18 -8.81
N ASN A 404 -25.08 -14.98 -9.28
CA ASN A 404 -25.44 -15.09 -10.69
C ASN A 404 -25.93 -13.77 -11.28
N ALA A 405 -26.81 -13.06 -10.57
CA ALA A 405 -27.35 -11.78 -11.02
C ALA A 405 -26.25 -10.73 -11.18
N VAL A 406 -25.30 -10.68 -10.23
CA VAL A 406 -24.16 -9.75 -10.30
C VAL A 406 -23.19 -10.18 -11.40
N ALA A 407 -22.83 -11.45 -11.52
CA ALA A 407 -21.95 -11.94 -12.57
C ALA A 407 -22.51 -11.60 -13.96
N LYS A 408 -23.82 -11.79 -14.17
CA LYS A 408 -24.51 -11.41 -15.40
C LYS A 408 -24.44 -9.91 -15.67
N LYS A 409 -24.55 -9.07 -14.63
CA LYS A 409 -24.43 -7.61 -14.76
C LYS A 409 -23.02 -7.21 -15.16
N MET A 410 -22.01 -7.83 -14.56
CA MET A 410 -20.59 -7.57 -14.83
C MET A 410 -20.13 -8.00 -16.23
N THR A 411 -20.74 -9.03 -16.80
CA THR A 411 -20.47 -9.48 -18.18
C THR A 411 -21.36 -8.78 -19.21
N GLY A 412 -22.20 -7.84 -18.79
CA GLY A 412 -23.04 -7.00 -19.63
C GLY A 412 -22.35 -5.69 -20.05
N ARG A 413 -23.17 -4.74 -20.49
CA ARG A 413 -22.69 -3.39 -20.79
C ARG A 413 -22.42 -2.64 -19.48
N ILE A 414 -21.21 -2.15 -19.31
CA ILE A 414 -20.81 -1.29 -18.19
C ILE A 414 -21.04 0.17 -18.59
N GLU A 415 -21.92 0.85 -17.87
CA GLU A 415 -22.30 2.24 -18.17
C GLU A 415 -21.23 3.24 -17.74
N SER A 416 -20.56 2.96 -16.62
CA SER A 416 -19.53 3.82 -16.03
C SER A 416 -18.24 3.04 -15.79
N PRO A 417 -17.39 2.81 -16.84
CA PRO A 417 -16.13 2.09 -16.72
C PRO A 417 -15.22 2.66 -15.62
N ARG A 418 -15.16 3.98 -15.49
CA ARG A 418 -14.38 4.68 -14.48
C ARG A 418 -14.83 4.34 -13.05
N GLU A 419 -16.13 4.46 -12.77
CA GLU A 419 -16.67 4.15 -11.45
C GLU A 419 -16.41 2.69 -11.06
N LEU A 420 -16.42 1.78 -12.05
CA LEU A 420 -16.05 0.39 -11.82
C LEU A 420 -14.58 0.23 -11.44
N LEU A 421 -13.66 0.90 -12.16
CA LEU A 421 -12.23 0.86 -11.83
C LEU A 421 -11.96 1.47 -10.46
N ASP A 422 -12.62 2.57 -10.11
CA ASP A 422 -12.51 3.20 -8.78
C ASP A 422 -13.04 2.27 -7.68
N ALA A 423 -14.18 1.60 -7.91
CA ALA A 423 -14.75 0.62 -7.00
C ALA A 423 -13.82 -0.58 -6.76
N LEU A 424 -13.23 -1.11 -7.84
CA LEU A 424 -12.24 -2.19 -7.75
C LEU A 424 -10.97 -1.73 -7.03
N GLY A 425 -10.46 -0.53 -7.36
CA GLY A 425 -9.32 0.08 -6.68
C GLY A 425 -9.54 0.22 -5.18
N LYS A 426 -10.74 0.69 -4.77
CA LYS A 426 -11.14 0.76 -3.36
C LYS A 426 -11.17 -0.62 -2.72
N ALA A 427 -11.78 -1.61 -3.37
CA ALA A 427 -11.84 -2.98 -2.84
C ALA A 427 -10.43 -3.58 -2.65
N VAL A 428 -9.50 -3.31 -3.57
CA VAL A 428 -8.09 -3.73 -3.47
C VAL A 428 -7.39 -3.03 -2.30
N SER A 429 -7.55 -1.72 -2.17
CA SER A 429 -6.92 -0.94 -1.08
C SER A 429 -7.39 -1.37 0.32
N GLU A 430 -8.64 -1.83 0.43
CA GLU A 430 -9.22 -2.37 1.66
C GLU A 430 -8.99 -3.87 1.84
N ARG A 431 -8.15 -4.49 0.99
CA ARG A 431 -7.85 -5.94 1.03
C ARG A 431 -9.10 -6.84 0.86
N ARG A 432 -10.11 -6.37 0.09
CA ARG A 432 -11.37 -7.09 -0.18
C ARG A 432 -11.26 -8.05 -1.37
N ILE A 433 -10.23 -7.86 -2.20
CA ILE A 433 -9.92 -8.71 -3.34
C ILE A 433 -8.48 -9.19 -3.18
N ALA A 434 -8.28 -10.50 -3.21
CA ALA A 434 -6.97 -11.11 -3.25
C ALA A 434 -6.79 -11.96 -4.50
N VAL A 435 -5.56 -11.97 -5.05
CA VAL A 435 -5.23 -12.68 -6.28
C VAL A 435 -3.91 -13.42 -6.11
N TRP A 436 -3.87 -14.64 -6.61
CA TRP A 436 -2.67 -15.46 -6.70
C TRP A 436 -2.56 -16.11 -8.09
N SER A 437 -1.37 -16.20 -8.63
CA SER A 437 -1.08 -16.85 -9.91
C SER A 437 -0.19 -18.07 -9.74
N SER A 438 -0.46 -19.14 -10.48
CA SER A 438 0.42 -20.31 -10.56
C SER A 438 1.63 -20.08 -11.47
N SER A 439 1.64 -19.01 -12.28
CA SER A 439 2.78 -18.54 -13.04
C SER A 439 3.78 -17.86 -12.10
N PRO A 440 5.02 -18.37 -11.94
CA PRO A 440 5.99 -17.72 -11.06
C PRO A 440 6.34 -16.28 -11.47
N ALA A 441 6.29 -15.98 -12.77
CA ALA A 441 6.55 -14.64 -13.29
C ALA A 441 5.44 -13.66 -12.91
N ASP A 442 4.17 -14.03 -13.11
CA ASP A 442 3.01 -13.20 -12.74
C ASP A 442 2.89 -13.08 -11.23
N GLN A 443 3.15 -14.18 -10.49
CA GLN A 443 3.10 -14.18 -9.03
C GLN A 443 4.12 -13.22 -8.44
N LYS A 444 5.34 -13.20 -8.96
CA LYS A 444 6.37 -12.25 -8.51
C LYS A 444 5.95 -10.80 -8.69
N LEU A 445 5.28 -10.46 -9.79
CA LEU A 445 4.75 -9.11 -10.01
C LEU A 445 3.54 -8.82 -9.12
N LEU A 446 2.67 -9.82 -8.88
CA LEU A 446 1.54 -9.69 -7.94
C LEU A 446 2.03 -9.38 -6.52
N GLU A 447 3.15 -9.98 -6.10
CA GLU A 447 3.74 -9.76 -4.77
C GLU A 447 4.18 -8.31 -4.51
N GLU A 448 4.38 -7.54 -5.57
CA GLU A 448 4.64 -6.09 -5.50
C GLU A 448 3.34 -5.27 -5.33
N THR A 449 2.16 -5.91 -5.35
CA THR A 449 0.84 -5.27 -5.24
C THR A 449 0.11 -5.63 -3.95
N PRO A 450 -0.85 -4.80 -3.51
CA PRO A 450 -1.77 -5.17 -2.43
C PRO A 450 -2.62 -6.42 -2.72
N LEU A 451 -2.81 -6.80 -4.00
CA LEU A 451 -3.61 -7.96 -4.41
C LEU A 451 -3.08 -9.30 -3.89
N ALA A 452 -1.76 -9.42 -3.68
CA ALA A 452 -1.18 -10.68 -3.23
C ALA A 452 -1.48 -11.01 -1.76
N HIS A 453 -1.89 -10.06 -0.95
CA HIS A 453 -2.14 -10.20 0.50
C HIS A 453 -1.03 -11.01 1.20
N LEU A 454 0.20 -10.60 1.00
CA LEU A 454 1.35 -11.25 1.63
C LEU A 454 1.48 -10.83 3.10
N VAL A 455 1.92 -11.76 3.93
CA VAL A 455 2.71 -11.40 5.11
C VAL A 455 4.11 -11.08 4.59
N PRO A 456 4.59 -9.84 4.72
CA PRO A 456 5.81 -9.38 4.05
C PRO A 456 7.07 -9.98 4.66
N ASP A 457 8.10 -10.17 3.84
CA ASP A 457 9.45 -10.49 4.31
C ASP A 457 10.25 -9.19 4.53
N ASP A 458 9.78 -8.34 5.46
CA ASP A 458 10.33 -7.01 5.74
C ASP A 458 10.65 -6.90 7.24
N PRO A 459 11.81 -6.36 7.63
CA PRO A 459 12.16 -6.13 9.03
C PRO A 459 11.46 -4.90 9.65
N ALA A 460 10.73 -4.10 8.88
CA ALA A 460 10.00 -2.94 9.41
C ALA A 460 9.07 -3.30 10.57
N PRO A 461 8.74 -2.35 11.46
CA PRO A 461 7.79 -2.60 12.54
C PRO A 461 6.47 -3.12 12.00
N TYR A 462 5.99 -4.24 12.55
CA TYR A 462 4.83 -4.96 12.04
C TYR A 462 3.88 -5.39 13.15
N ALA A 463 2.58 -5.18 12.94
CA ALA A 463 1.54 -5.71 13.80
C ALA A 463 0.29 -6.05 12.97
N GLU A 464 0.06 -7.31 12.69
CA GLU A 464 -1.18 -7.78 12.05
C GLU A 464 -1.99 -8.61 13.04
N VAL A 465 -3.25 -8.21 13.26
CA VAL A 465 -4.19 -8.91 14.12
C VAL A 465 -5.13 -9.75 13.27
N VAL A 466 -5.04 -11.05 13.41
CA VAL A 466 -5.83 -12.04 12.67
C VAL A 466 -6.85 -12.68 13.60
N ILE A 467 -8.12 -12.63 13.22
CA ILE A 467 -9.23 -13.21 13.96
C ILE A 467 -9.78 -14.40 13.16
N ASN A 468 -9.86 -15.55 13.80
CA ASN A 468 -10.53 -16.73 13.25
C ASN A 468 -11.70 -17.12 14.16
N ASN A 469 -12.88 -17.27 13.59
CA ASN A 469 -14.06 -17.73 14.28
C ASN A 469 -13.90 -19.20 14.71
N LEU A 470 -14.06 -19.48 15.99
CA LEU A 470 -14.01 -20.84 16.54
C LEU A 470 -15.40 -21.43 16.78
N GLY A 471 -16.43 -20.60 16.74
CA GLY A 471 -17.82 -21.02 16.99
C GLY A 471 -18.47 -21.73 15.81
N GLY A 472 -17.95 -21.55 14.59
CA GLY A 472 -18.60 -22.06 13.38
C GLY A 472 -19.97 -21.43 13.12
N ASN A 473 -20.14 -20.18 13.53
CA ASN A 473 -21.39 -19.41 13.49
C ASN A 473 -21.25 -18.13 12.65
N LYS A 474 -22.21 -17.21 12.74
CA LYS A 474 -22.22 -15.95 11.97
C LYS A 474 -22.17 -14.71 12.87
N LEU A 475 -21.63 -14.85 14.09
CA LEU A 475 -21.60 -13.77 15.07
C LEU A 475 -20.59 -12.67 14.70
N ASP A 476 -19.59 -12.94 13.86
CA ASP A 476 -18.64 -11.91 13.45
C ASP A 476 -19.29 -10.81 12.58
N TYR A 477 -20.54 -11.01 12.12
CA TYR A 477 -21.36 -9.93 11.57
C TYR A 477 -21.53 -8.77 12.57
N TYR A 478 -21.55 -9.07 13.85
CA TYR A 478 -21.72 -8.11 14.95
C TYR A 478 -20.40 -7.71 15.61
N LEU A 479 -19.27 -8.21 15.12
CA LEU A 479 -17.96 -7.90 15.70
C LEU A 479 -17.58 -6.44 15.42
N LYS A 480 -17.11 -5.74 16.46
CA LYS A 480 -16.46 -4.42 16.35
C LYS A 480 -15.07 -4.50 16.94
N ARG A 481 -14.08 -3.96 16.21
CA ARG A 481 -12.67 -4.01 16.59
C ARG A 481 -12.10 -2.61 16.81
N LYS A 482 -11.13 -2.51 17.75
CA LYS A 482 -10.19 -1.38 17.82
C LYS A 482 -8.80 -1.97 17.99
N ILE A 483 -7.84 -1.46 17.22
CA ILE A 483 -6.47 -1.94 17.20
C ILE A 483 -5.56 -0.73 17.42
N GLU A 484 -4.65 -0.83 18.40
CA GLU A 484 -3.68 0.20 18.73
C GLU A 484 -2.29 -0.45 18.74
N TYR A 485 -1.32 0.17 18.08
CA TYR A 485 0.08 -0.23 18.10
C TYR A 485 0.93 0.94 18.51
N THR A 486 1.60 0.83 19.66
CA THR A 486 2.45 1.86 20.23
C THR A 486 3.84 1.32 20.50
N ALA A 487 4.87 2.14 20.37
CA ALA A 487 6.23 1.76 20.72
C ALA A 487 7.02 2.93 21.31
N ASP A 488 8.05 2.59 22.08
CA ASP A 488 9.05 3.55 22.58
C ASP A 488 9.87 4.14 21.41
N GLY A 489 10.69 5.15 21.68
CA GLY A 489 11.58 5.76 20.70
C GLY A 489 12.67 4.83 20.17
N CYS A 490 13.51 5.36 19.27
CA CYS A 490 14.52 4.61 18.51
C CYS A 490 15.87 4.43 19.26
N ALA A 491 15.90 4.53 20.56
CA ALA A 491 17.13 4.39 21.35
C ALA A 491 17.45 2.90 21.61
N GLY A 492 18.64 2.44 21.17
CA GLY A 492 19.12 1.08 21.39
C GLY A 492 18.73 0.10 20.28
N GLU A 493 19.16 -1.16 20.43
CA GLU A 493 18.90 -2.23 19.45
C GLU A 493 17.47 -2.77 19.54
N THR A 494 16.83 -2.64 20.68
CA THR A 494 15.44 -3.07 20.91
C THR A 494 14.67 -1.98 21.63
N ARG A 495 13.35 -1.96 21.42
CA ARG A 495 12.40 -1.07 22.08
C ARG A 495 11.23 -1.85 22.65
N LYS A 496 10.53 -1.26 23.60
CA LYS A 496 9.26 -1.81 24.07
C LYS A 496 8.15 -1.36 23.14
N SER A 497 7.25 -2.29 22.81
CA SER A 497 6.03 -1.97 22.10
C SER A 497 4.82 -2.67 22.72
N THR A 498 3.64 -2.18 22.40
CA THR A 498 2.39 -2.74 22.87
C THR A 498 1.37 -2.73 21.73
N VAL A 499 0.77 -3.90 21.48
CA VAL A 499 -0.39 -4.03 20.59
C VAL A 499 -1.61 -4.31 21.46
N THR A 500 -2.61 -3.41 21.39
CA THR A 500 -3.87 -3.56 22.12
C THR A 500 -5.01 -3.81 21.14
N VAL A 501 -5.78 -4.84 21.41
CA VAL A 501 -6.93 -5.27 20.61
C VAL A 501 -8.17 -5.28 21.48
N ARG A 502 -9.18 -4.48 21.12
CA ARG A 502 -10.50 -4.51 21.77
C ARG A 502 -11.52 -5.09 20.80
N LEU A 503 -12.22 -6.12 21.26
CA LEU A 503 -13.25 -6.82 20.50
C LEU A 503 -14.57 -6.67 21.22
N THR A 504 -15.59 -6.11 20.55
CA THR A 504 -16.93 -5.94 21.10
C THR A 504 -17.91 -6.84 20.35
N ASN A 505 -18.63 -7.66 21.07
CA ASN A 505 -19.78 -8.40 20.56
C ASN A 505 -21.01 -7.49 20.59
N ALA A 506 -21.34 -6.88 19.46
CA ALA A 506 -22.50 -6.00 19.31
C ALA A 506 -23.77 -6.75 18.86
N ALA A 507 -23.86 -8.06 19.13
CA ALA A 507 -25.05 -8.82 18.83
C ALA A 507 -26.27 -8.22 19.58
N PRO A 508 -27.44 -8.12 18.93
CA PRO A 508 -28.62 -7.54 19.53
C PRO A 508 -29.14 -8.38 20.70
N ASP A 509 -29.84 -7.74 21.61
CA ASP A 509 -30.57 -8.43 22.66
C ASP A 509 -31.71 -9.24 22.03
N GLY A 510 -31.86 -10.50 22.43
CA GLY A 510 -32.92 -11.39 21.98
C GLY A 510 -32.42 -12.63 21.23
N PRO A 511 -33.34 -13.54 20.87
CA PRO A 511 -32.99 -14.79 20.23
C PRO A 511 -32.56 -14.56 18.78
N LEU A 512 -31.36 -15.01 18.45
CA LEU A 512 -30.88 -15.15 17.07
C LEU A 512 -31.09 -16.59 16.60
N PRO A 513 -31.22 -16.84 15.28
CA PRO A 513 -31.27 -18.22 14.77
C PRO A 513 -30.08 -19.05 15.24
N ASP A 514 -30.30 -20.32 15.52
CA ASP A 514 -29.26 -21.24 16.00
C ASP A 514 -28.04 -21.27 15.07
N TYR A 515 -28.26 -21.22 13.77
CA TYR A 515 -27.16 -21.17 12.78
C TYR A 515 -26.29 -19.90 12.91
N VAL A 516 -26.87 -18.81 13.41
CA VAL A 516 -26.14 -17.54 13.65
C VAL A 516 -25.40 -17.55 14.98
N ALA A 517 -26.07 -18.03 16.05
CA ALA A 517 -25.65 -17.76 17.42
C ALA A 517 -25.16 -18.98 18.21
N SER A 518 -25.41 -20.22 17.73
CA SER A 518 -24.93 -21.40 18.44
C SER A 518 -23.45 -21.66 18.11
N SER A 519 -22.77 -22.34 19.04
CA SER A 519 -21.39 -22.75 18.85
C SER A 519 -21.34 -24.25 18.55
N ALA A 520 -20.85 -24.62 17.38
CA ALA A 520 -20.58 -26.00 16.99
C ALA A 520 -19.33 -26.57 17.66
N GLY A 521 -18.48 -25.69 18.25
CA GLY A 521 -17.17 -26.07 18.79
C GLY A 521 -16.11 -26.22 17.70
N LEU A 522 -14.86 -26.44 18.12
CA LEU A 522 -13.71 -26.64 17.22
C LEU A 522 -13.78 -27.94 16.43
N SER A 523 -14.35 -28.97 17.03
CA SER A 523 -14.66 -30.26 16.40
C SER A 523 -15.73 -30.96 17.21
N PRO A 524 -16.40 -32.03 16.68
CA PRO A 524 -17.30 -32.87 17.46
C PRO A 524 -16.65 -33.49 18.72
N GLU A 525 -15.35 -33.72 18.66
CA GLU A 525 -14.58 -34.31 19.77
C GLU A 525 -14.21 -33.27 20.85
N ILE A 526 -14.21 -31.98 20.51
CA ILE A 526 -13.86 -30.86 21.42
C ILE A 526 -15.02 -29.86 21.45
N PRO A 527 -16.17 -30.18 22.00
CA PRO A 527 -17.30 -29.26 22.08
C PRO A 527 -17.02 -28.16 23.10
N ILE A 528 -16.98 -26.93 22.63
CA ILE A 528 -16.92 -25.75 23.52
C ILE A 528 -18.37 -25.36 23.86
N LYS A 529 -18.78 -25.59 25.07
CA LYS A 529 -20.12 -25.19 25.55
C LYS A 529 -20.08 -23.78 26.10
N VAL A 530 -20.63 -22.85 25.33
CA VAL A 530 -20.87 -21.46 25.76
C VAL A 530 -22.33 -21.10 25.56
N PRO A 531 -22.85 -20.11 26.29
CA PRO A 531 -24.20 -19.57 26.02
C PRO A 531 -24.34 -19.10 24.56
N SER A 532 -25.53 -19.31 24.00
CA SER A 532 -25.87 -18.83 22.65
C SER A 532 -25.59 -17.32 22.54
N GLY A 533 -25.08 -16.87 21.40
CA GLY A 533 -24.68 -15.48 21.16
C GLY A 533 -23.27 -15.13 21.64
N THR A 534 -22.57 -16.04 22.32
CA THR A 534 -21.16 -15.81 22.71
C THR A 534 -20.24 -15.96 21.51
N MET A 535 -19.49 -14.93 21.16
CA MET A 535 -18.42 -14.99 20.15
C MET A 535 -17.25 -15.81 20.71
N LEU A 536 -16.86 -16.84 19.98
CA LEU A 536 -15.63 -17.60 20.23
C LEU A 536 -14.63 -17.28 19.12
N SER A 537 -13.51 -16.71 19.47
CA SER A 537 -12.51 -16.29 18.49
C SER A 537 -11.11 -16.68 18.92
N SER A 538 -10.31 -17.10 17.96
CA SER A 538 -8.85 -17.07 18.05
C SER A 538 -8.38 -15.70 17.60
N VAL A 539 -7.60 -15.03 18.44
CA VAL A 539 -6.99 -13.74 18.16
C VAL A 539 -5.49 -13.93 18.12
N ARG A 540 -4.92 -13.81 16.93
CA ARG A 540 -3.50 -14.01 16.69
C ARG A 540 -2.86 -12.68 16.29
N LEU A 541 -1.78 -12.32 16.97
CA LEU A 541 -0.90 -11.23 16.59
C LEU A 541 0.30 -11.80 15.82
N LEU A 542 0.53 -11.33 14.61
CA LEU A 542 1.82 -11.43 13.93
C LEU A 542 2.61 -10.16 14.25
N ALA A 543 3.77 -10.30 14.87
CA ALA A 543 4.55 -9.17 15.35
C ALA A 543 5.78 -8.90 14.46
N THR A 544 6.46 -7.78 14.70
CA THR A 544 7.76 -7.48 14.09
C THR A 544 8.69 -8.69 14.16
N LYS A 545 9.45 -8.96 13.10
CA LYS A 545 10.44 -10.05 13.09
C LYS A 545 11.36 -9.96 14.31
N ASP A 546 11.69 -11.10 14.87
CA ASP A 546 12.50 -11.23 16.09
C ASP A 546 11.92 -10.58 17.35
N ALA A 547 10.68 -10.09 17.33
CA ALA A 547 10.01 -9.59 18.51
C ALA A 547 9.79 -10.71 19.54
N LYS A 548 9.97 -10.38 20.81
CA LYS A 548 9.77 -11.30 21.94
C LYS A 548 8.60 -10.84 22.78
N LEU A 549 7.71 -11.76 23.12
CA LEU A 549 6.63 -11.47 24.05
C LEU A 549 7.16 -11.32 25.46
N VAL A 550 6.88 -10.19 26.08
CA VAL A 550 7.16 -9.93 27.49
C VAL A 550 5.99 -10.42 28.34
N THR A 551 4.77 -10.05 27.98
CA THR A 551 3.55 -10.53 28.62
C THR A 551 2.34 -10.28 27.71
N ALA A 552 1.31 -11.12 27.87
CA ALA A 552 0.00 -10.88 27.29
C ALA A 552 -1.04 -10.74 28.41
N LEU A 553 -1.93 -9.78 28.27
CA LEU A 553 -3.01 -9.52 29.22
C LEU A 553 -4.36 -9.67 28.51
N ALA A 554 -5.32 -10.28 29.22
CA ALA A 554 -6.72 -10.29 28.84
C ALA A 554 -7.52 -9.58 29.93
N ASN A 555 -8.20 -8.49 29.59
CA ASN A 555 -8.90 -7.60 30.53
C ASN A 555 -8.03 -7.22 31.76
N GLY A 556 -6.75 -6.89 31.50
CA GLY A 556 -5.77 -6.51 32.52
C GLY A 556 -5.18 -7.67 33.33
N GLN A 557 -5.62 -8.89 33.11
CA GLN A 557 -5.09 -10.09 33.78
C GLN A 557 -4.13 -10.84 32.87
N ARG A 558 -3.05 -11.38 33.43
CA ARG A 558 -2.07 -12.15 32.67
C ARG A 558 -2.71 -13.42 32.08
N VAL A 559 -2.54 -13.63 30.79
CA VAL A 559 -2.96 -14.85 30.11
C VAL A 559 -2.06 -15.99 30.57
N PRO A 560 -2.62 -17.06 31.17
CA PRO A 560 -1.82 -18.13 31.76
C PRO A 560 -1.16 -19.03 30.70
N GLY A 561 -1.69 -19.10 29.52
CA GLY A 561 -1.16 -19.86 28.38
C GLY A 561 -1.62 -19.23 27.07
N LEU A 562 -0.73 -19.15 26.12
CA LEU A 562 -1.02 -18.71 24.75
C LEU A 562 -0.26 -19.60 23.77
N TYR A 563 -0.76 -19.71 22.58
CA TYR A 563 -0.08 -20.43 21.52
C TYR A 563 0.96 -19.49 20.89
N THR A 564 2.16 -20.02 20.69
CA THR A 564 3.24 -19.29 20.02
C THR A 564 3.70 -20.06 18.82
N GLY A 565 4.09 -19.35 17.78
CA GLY A 565 4.62 -19.94 16.55
C GLY A 565 5.33 -18.90 15.73
N THR A 566 5.48 -19.21 14.47
CA THR A 566 6.09 -18.32 13.49
C THR A 566 5.30 -18.43 12.19
N GLU A 567 5.10 -17.32 11.50
CA GLU A 567 4.52 -17.28 10.16
C GLU A 567 5.32 -16.32 9.29
N ARG A 568 5.92 -16.83 8.23
CA ARG A 568 6.78 -16.05 7.32
C ARG A 568 7.91 -15.30 8.04
N GLY A 569 8.45 -15.91 9.09
CA GLY A 569 9.49 -15.33 9.93
C GLY A 569 8.99 -14.32 10.98
N HIS A 570 7.70 -14.01 11.03
CA HIS A 570 7.10 -13.20 12.08
C HIS A 570 6.69 -14.07 13.27
N PRO A 571 7.10 -13.74 14.49
CA PRO A 571 6.60 -14.44 15.66
C PRO A 571 5.10 -14.21 15.82
N THR A 572 4.37 -15.26 16.16
CA THR A 572 2.92 -15.25 16.36
C THR A 572 2.56 -15.52 17.81
N PHE A 573 1.57 -14.78 18.31
CA PHE A 573 1.04 -14.91 19.67
C PHE A 573 -0.48 -14.99 19.58
N GLU A 574 -1.05 -16.14 20.00
CA GLU A 574 -2.48 -16.41 19.84
C GLU A 574 -3.15 -16.65 21.17
N VAL A 575 -4.29 -16.00 21.36
CA VAL A 575 -5.18 -16.13 22.53
C VAL A 575 -6.59 -16.46 22.04
N GLN A 576 -7.21 -17.46 22.66
CA GLN A 576 -8.62 -17.77 22.42
C GLN A 576 -9.49 -16.99 23.40
N VAL A 577 -10.54 -16.35 22.91
CA VAL A 577 -11.44 -15.51 23.69
C VAL A 577 -12.90 -15.90 23.50
N ALA A 578 -13.69 -15.73 24.58
CA ALA A 578 -15.13 -15.87 24.56
C ALA A 578 -15.75 -14.54 25.00
N ILE A 579 -16.55 -13.92 24.14
CA ILE A 579 -17.12 -12.58 24.39
C ILE A 579 -18.66 -12.71 24.35
N PRO A 580 -19.34 -12.61 25.50
CA PRO A 580 -20.80 -12.62 25.57
C PRO A 580 -21.42 -11.43 24.82
N PRO A 581 -22.71 -11.51 24.42
CA PRO A 581 -23.42 -10.39 23.79
C PRO A 581 -23.31 -9.09 24.60
N GLY A 582 -23.15 -7.96 23.93
CA GLY A 582 -23.04 -6.63 24.53
C GLY A 582 -21.71 -6.38 25.28
N GLN A 583 -20.79 -7.32 25.34
CA GLN A 583 -19.53 -7.17 26.07
C GLN A 583 -18.34 -6.87 25.17
N THR A 584 -17.31 -6.28 25.78
CA THR A 584 -16.03 -6.00 25.16
C THR A 584 -14.94 -6.77 25.89
N GLY A 585 -14.10 -7.48 25.14
CA GLY A 585 -12.85 -8.07 25.62
C GLY A 585 -11.66 -7.23 25.15
N GLU A 586 -10.66 -7.08 26.00
CA GLU A 586 -9.39 -6.40 25.67
C GLU A 586 -8.24 -7.39 25.80
N LEU A 587 -7.39 -7.42 24.76
CA LEU A 587 -6.10 -8.11 24.76
C LEU A 587 -4.99 -7.08 24.61
N SER A 588 -3.91 -7.21 25.40
CA SER A 588 -2.71 -6.38 25.28
C SER A 588 -1.48 -7.27 25.22
N PHE A 589 -0.72 -7.14 24.12
CA PHE A 589 0.54 -7.86 23.92
C PHE A 589 1.69 -6.86 24.14
N HIS A 590 2.44 -7.04 25.22
CA HIS A 590 3.63 -6.27 25.51
C HIS A 590 4.85 -6.99 24.94
N LEU A 591 5.58 -6.32 24.08
CA LEU A 591 6.67 -6.88 23.30
C LEU A 591 7.99 -6.17 23.58
N SER A 592 9.07 -6.88 23.38
CA SER A 592 10.40 -6.33 23.10
C SER A 592 10.71 -6.62 21.65
N GLU A 593 10.78 -5.60 20.81
CA GLU A 593 11.00 -5.74 19.37
C GLU A 593 12.30 -5.06 18.93
N PRO A 594 12.93 -5.48 17.83
CA PRO A 594 14.06 -4.78 17.25
C PRO A 594 13.71 -3.34 16.89
N THR A 595 14.67 -2.43 17.05
CA THR A 595 14.56 -1.05 16.54
C THR A 595 14.87 -1.06 15.06
N SER A 596 13.88 -1.47 14.26
CA SER A 596 14.02 -1.63 12.81
C SER A 596 13.72 -0.33 12.07
N PRO A 597 14.39 -0.06 10.93
CA PRO A 597 14.07 1.06 10.06
C PRO A 597 12.76 0.81 9.30
N GLY A 598 12.15 1.90 8.81
CA GLY A 598 10.95 1.87 8.00
C GLY A 598 9.68 2.27 8.76
N ALA A 599 8.66 2.62 8.00
CA ALA A 599 7.35 2.96 8.53
C ALA A 599 6.65 1.72 9.10
N PRO A 600 5.90 1.84 10.21
CA PRO A 600 5.17 0.72 10.78
C PRO A 600 4.06 0.22 9.84
N LEU A 601 3.96 -1.09 9.68
CA LEU A 601 2.95 -1.77 8.89
C LEU A 601 1.91 -2.41 9.82
N VAL A 602 0.65 -2.03 9.66
CA VAL A 602 -0.49 -2.57 10.43
C VAL A 602 -1.61 -2.97 9.46
N PRO A 603 -1.46 -4.11 8.75
CA PRO A 603 -2.49 -4.57 7.84
C PRO A 603 -3.78 -4.90 8.59
N ILE A 604 -4.91 -4.51 8.03
CA ILE A 604 -6.22 -4.79 8.62
C ILE A 604 -6.87 -5.97 7.88
N GLN A 605 -7.23 -6.99 8.66
CA GLN A 605 -8.03 -8.10 8.15
C GLN A 605 -9.39 -7.57 7.66
N PRO A 606 -9.82 -7.86 6.42
CA PRO A 606 -11.05 -7.34 5.84
C PRO A 606 -12.28 -8.06 6.43
N LEU A 607 -12.82 -7.54 7.52
CA LEU A 607 -14.10 -7.95 8.11
C LEU A 607 -15.20 -6.91 7.82
N LEU A 608 -16.35 -7.02 8.49
CA LEU A 608 -17.51 -6.16 8.21
C LEU A 608 -17.50 -4.82 8.95
N ASP A 609 -16.68 -4.69 9.98
CA ASP A 609 -16.49 -3.44 10.69
C ASP A 609 -15.47 -2.53 9.99
N ASP A 610 -15.62 -1.24 10.17
CA ASP A 610 -14.67 -0.24 9.69
C ASP A 610 -13.63 0.05 10.78
N VAL A 611 -12.39 -0.37 10.54
CA VAL A 611 -11.29 -0.25 11.49
C VAL A 611 -10.16 0.57 10.90
N THR A 612 -9.87 1.69 11.54
CA THR A 612 -8.63 2.43 11.33
C THR A 612 -7.73 2.20 12.54
N PRO A 613 -6.56 1.58 12.40
CA PRO A 613 -5.66 1.34 13.51
C PRO A 613 -5.07 2.65 14.03
N VAL A 614 -4.91 2.74 15.35
CA VAL A 614 -4.16 3.84 15.97
C VAL A 614 -2.70 3.42 16.07
N VAL A 615 -1.84 4.08 15.29
CA VAL A 615 -0.41 3.74 15.23
C VAL A 615 0.41 4.90 15.80
N SER A 616 1.15 4.62 16.87
CA SER A 616 2.06 5.56 17.52
C SER A 616 3.42 4.88 17.71
N VAL A 617 4.05 4.59 16.58
CA VAL A 617 5.32 3.87 16.48
C VAL A 617 6.29 4.76 15.73
N PRO A 618 7.35 5.28 16.38
CA PRO A 618 8.34 6.11 15.72
C PRO A 618 9.05 5.38 14.59
N GLU A 619 9.16 6.03 13.44
CA GLU A 619 9.99 5.56 12.34
C GLU A 619 11.47 5.78 12.68
N CYS A 620 12.26 4.72 12.62
CA CYS A 620 13.67 4.76 12.95
C CYS A 620 14.51 4.84 11.67
N SER A 621 15.50 5.73 11.67
CA SER A 621 16.54 5.77 10.63
C SER A 621 17.60 4.69 10.91
N ARG A 622 18.18 4.15 9.86
CA ARG A 622 19.33 3.22 9.94
C ARG A 622 20.53 3.88 10.61
#